data_01d1376702fb5f2f962831edf22844ff
#
_entry.id   01d1376702fb5f2f962831edf22844ff
#
_cell.length_a   1.000
_cell.length_b   1.000
_cell.length_c   1.000
_cell.angle_alpha   90.00
_cell.angle_beta   90.00
_cell.angle_gamma   90.00
#
_symmetry.space_group_name_H-M   'P 1'
#
loop_
_entity.id
_entity.type
_entity.pdbx_description
1 polymer ?
#
loop_
_entity_poly.entity_id
_entity_poly.type
_entity_poly.pdbx_seq_one_letter_code
_entity_poly.pdbx_strand_id
1 'polypeptide(L)'
;MAHLPPRLLPWLSLEGKPCWLSTDDPDSRMSRLADDMEDEQMVCGEQVCAGARAVLADRAAGERAVRFALSRATESLADVLRIAHSRGLRTQRESPENAAQN
;
A
#
# COMPACT_ATOMS: atom_id res chain seq x y z
N MET A 1 3.18 -29.35 8.29
CA MET A 1 3.78 -28.13 7.72
C MET A 1 3.01 -26.91 8.16
N ALA A 2 3.74 -25.91 8.60
CA ALA A 2 3.09 -24.66 9.01
C ALA A 2 2.59 -23.92 7.77
N HIS A 3 1.35 -23.50 7.79
CA HIS A 3 0.82 -22.64 6.75
C HIS A 3 1.36 -21.23 6.93
N LEU A 4 1.77 -20.62 5.83
CA LEU A 4 2.13 -19.21 5.86
C LEU A 4 0.87 -18.38 6.10
N PRO A 5 0.97 -17.30 6.88
CA PRO A 5 -0.17 -16.41 7.05
C PRO A 5 -0.56 -15.79 5.70
N PRO A 6 -1.84 -15.45 5.52
CA PRO A 6 -2.29 -14.82 4.28
C PRO A 6 -1.55 -13.50 4.03
N ARG A 7 -1.36 -13.18 2.76
CA ARG A 7 -0.79 -11.90 2.33
C ARG A 7 -1.89 -10.87 2.19
N LEU A 8 -1.71 -9.71 2.81
CA LEU A 8 -2.61 -8.58 2.58
C LEU A 8 -2.39 -8.02 1.19
N LEU A 9 -3.45 -7.93 0.41
CA LEU A 9 -3.40 -7.46 -0.97
C LEU A 9 -3.50 -5.95 -1.05
N PRO A 10 -2.96 -5.34 -2.13
CA PRO A 10 -2.97 -3.88 -2.29
C PRO A 10 -4.28 -3.32 -2.85
N TRP A 11 -5.36 -4.04 -2.70
CA TRP A 11 -6.70 -3.58 -3.11
C TRP A 11 -7.74 -3.96 -2.07
N LEU A 12 -8.88 -3.31 -2.14
CA LEU A 12 -10.02 -3.57 -1.28
C LEU A 12 -11.10 -4.30 -2.06
N SER A 13 -11.97 -5.00 -1.34
CA SER A 13 -13.17 -5.58 -1.94
C SER A 13 -14.13 -4.46 -2.36
N LEU A 14 -15.18 -4.82 -3.09
CA LEU A 14 -16.22 -3.87 -3.48
C LEU A 14 -16.89 -3.20 -2.27
N GLU A 15 -16.85 -3.87 -1.13
CA GLU A 15 -17.41 -3.36 0.13
C GLU A 15 -16.42 -2.52 0.93
N GLY A 16 -15.20 -2.31 0.40
CA GLY A 16 -14.17 -1.54 1.10
C GLY A 16 -13.42 -2.30 2.17
N LYS A 17 -13.47 -3.63 2.14
CA LYS A 17 -12.80 -4.48 3.14
C LYS A 17 -11.46 -4.97 2.62
N PRO A 18 -10.49 -5.23 3.53
CA PRO A 18 -9.22 -5.79 3.12
C PRO A 18 -9.38 -7.15 2.44
N CYS A 19 -8.51 -7.40 1.46
CA CYS A 19 -8.45 -8.68 0.76
C CYS A 19 -7.15 -9.39 1.12
N TRP A 20 -7.23 -10.69 1.30
CA TRP A 20 -6.10 -11.51 1.69
C TRP A 20 -5.89 -12.64 0.69
N LEU A 21 -4.64 -12.93 0.38
CA LEU A 21 -4.27 -14.03 -0.50
C LEU A 21 -3.63 -15.14 0.34
N SER A 22 -4.21 -16.33 0.26
CA SER A 22 -3.64 -17.52 0.89
C SER A 22 -2.97 -18.35 -0.18
N THR A 23 -1.65 -18.38 -0.20
CA THR A 23 -0.88 -19.18 -1.14
C THR A 23 0.48 -19.48 -0.54
N ASP A 24 1.01 -20.65 -0.88
CA ASP A 24 2.36 -21.05 -0.49
C ASP A 24 3.39 -20.66 -1.57
N ASP A 25 2.93 -20.17 -2.71
CA ASP A 25 3.80 -19.85 -3.83
C ASP A 25 3.93 -18.33 -4.00
N PRO A 26 5.11 -17.75 -3.63
CA PRO A 26 5.32 -16.31 -3.78
C PRO A 26 5.39 -15.87 -5.24
N ASP A 27 5.58 -16.82 -6.17
CA ASP A 27 5.63 -16.53 -7.60
C ASP A 27 4.30 -16.78 -8.29
N SER A 28 3.23 -17.03 -7.53
CA SER A 28 1.91 -17.21 -8.12
C SER A 28 1.50 -15.96 -8.91
N ARG A 29 0.62 -16.17 -9.89
CA ARG A 29 0.14 -15.07 -10.74
C ARG A 29 -0.45 -13.94 -9.90
N MET A 30 -1.23 -14.29 -8.89
CA MET A 30 -1.87 -13.29 -8.02
C MET A 30 -0.85 -12.54 -7.17
N SER A 31 0.19 -13.23 -6.68
CA SER A 31 1.27 -12.59 -5.92
C SER A 31 2.04 -11.60 -6.78
N ARG A 32 2.34 -11.95 -8.04
CA ARG A 32 3.03 -11.03 -8.94
C ARG A 32 2.17 -9.84 -9.31
N LEU A 33 0.87 -10.05 -9.51
CA LEU A 33 -0.06 -8.94 -9.76
C LEU A 33 -0.06 -7.99 -8.56
N ALA A 34 -0.09 -8.54 -7.34
CA ALA A 34 -0.06 -7.71 -6.14
C ALA A 34 1.25 -6.92 -6.04
N ASP A 35 2.40 -7.54 -6.37
CA ASP A 35 3.68 -6.85 -6.38
C ASP A 35 3.68 -5.67 -7.37
N ASP A 36 3.17 -5.89 -8.57
CA ASP A 36 3.10 -4.86 -9.59
C ASP A 36 2.20 -3.71 -9.16
N MET A 37 1.07 -4.01 -8.54
CA MET A 37 0.16 -2.98 -8.06
C MET A 37 0.76 -2.18 -6.91
N GLU A 38 1.49 -2.84 -6.00
CA GLU A 38 2.19 -2.12 -4.93
C GLU A 38 3.21 -1.14 -5.51
N ASP A 39 3.97 -1.58 -6.52
CA ASP A 39 4.96 -0.70 -7.16
C ASP A 39 4.28 0.50 -7.83
N GLU A 40 3.18 0.27 -8.54
CA GLU A 40 2.42 1.35 -9.16
C GLU A 40 1.87 2.32 -8.12
N GLN A 41 1.37 1.82 -6.99
CA GLN A 41 0.85 2.67 -5.93
C GLN A 41 1.95 3.50 -5.28
N MET A 42 3.16 2.96 -5.17
CA MET A 42 4.30 3.72 -4.64
C MET A 42 4.69 4.86 -5.58
N VAL A 43 4.76 4.60 -6.89
CA VAL A 43 5.04 5.63 -7.89
C VAL A 43 3.93 6.68 -7.88
N CYS A 44 2.68 6.25 -7.84
CA CYS A 44 1.55 7.18 -7.77
C CYS A 44 1.63 8.04 -6.51
N GLY A 45 2.03 7.45 -5.38
CA GLY A 45 2.21 8.19 -4.13
C GLY A 45 3.25 9.30 -4.24
N GLU A 46 4.36 9.03 -4.92
CA GLU A 46 5.39 10.04 -5.16
C GLU A 46 4.85 11.19 -5.99
N GLN A 47 4.09 10.89 -7.05
CA GLN A 47 3.48 11.89 -7.92
C GLN A 47 2.44 12.72 -7.18
N VAL A 48 1.61 12.08 -6.36
CA VAL A 48 0.58 12.76 -5.57
C VAL A 48 1.24 13.69 -4.55
N CYS A 49 2.31 13.24 -3.93
CA CYS A 49 3.05 14.05 -2.97
C CYS A 49 3.64 15.30 -3.64
N ALA A 50 4.24 15.15 -4.82
CA ALA A 50 4.79 16.27 -5.57
C ALA A 50 3.69 17.27 -5.96
N GLY A 51 2.53 16.77 -6.42
CA GLY A 51 1.39 17.62 -6.77
C GLY A 51 0.84 18.37 -5.56
N ALA A 52 0.74 17.70 -4.42
CA ALA A 52 0.26 18.34 -3.19
C ALA A 52 1.23 19.44 -2.72
N ARG A 53 2.54 19.20 -2.82
CA ARG A 53 3.55 20.23 -2.50
C ARG A 53 3.44 21.44 -3.40
N ALA A 54 3.15 21.24 -4.69
CA ALA A 54 2.96 22.34 -5.62
C ALA A 54 1.74 23.18 -5.22
N VAL A 55 0.64 22.55 -4.82
CA VAL A 55 -0.55 23.26 -4.34
C VAL A 55 -0.24 24.04 -3.07
N LEU A 56 0.48 23.43 -2.14
CA LEU A 56 0.87 24.09 -0.89
C LEU A 56 1.76 25.31 -1.13
N ALA A 57 2.61 25.27 -2.16
CA ALA A 57 3.51 26.37 -2.50
C ALA A 57 2.79 27.48 -3.24
N ASP A 58 1.63 27.23 -3.82
CA ASP A 58 0.86 28.20 -4.57
C ASP A 58 -0.12 28.92 -3.63
N ARG A 59 0.24 30.13 -3.22
CA ARG A 59 -0.58 30.91 -2.30
C ARG A 59 -1.92 31.33 -2.91
N ALA A 60 -2.03 31.29 -4.24
CA ALA A 60 -3.27 31.63 -4.94
C ALA A 60 -4.19 30.41 -5.10
N ALA A 61 -3.74 29.22 -4.70
CA ALA A 61 -4.55 28.02 -4.81
C ALA A 61 -5.82 28.18 -3.96
N GLY A 62 -6.97 27.97 -4.60
CA GLY A 62 -8.26 28.08 -3.93
C GLY A 62 -8.66 26.80 -3.24
N GLU A 63 -9.79 26.88 -2.56
CA GLU A 63 -10.32 25.75 -1.78
C GLU A 63 -10.46 24.47 -2.61
N ARG A 64 -10.93 24.61 -3.86
CA ARG A 64 -11.15 23.44 -4.73
C ARG A 64 -9.86 22.69 -5.01
N ALA A 65 -8.79 23.43 -5.32
CA ALA A 65 -7.49 22.82 -5.59
C ALA A 65 -6.91 22.15 -4.35
N VAL A 66 -7.02 22.81 -3.20
CA VAL A 66 -6.53 22.28 -1.93
C VAL A 66 -7.33 21.03 -1.55
N ARG A 67 -8.64 21.07 -1.69
CA ARG A 67 -9.51 19.93 -1.37
C ARG A 67 -9.21 18.73 -2.27
N PHE A 68 -8.99 18.97 -3.55
CA PHE A 68 -8.62 17.91 -4.49
C PHE A 68 -7.27 17.29 -4.10
N ALA A 69 -6.28 18.14 -3.81
CA ALA A 69 -4.95 17.67 -3.41
C ALA A 69 -5.02 16.84 -2.12
N LEU A 70 -5.80 17.28 -1.15
CA LEU A 70 -5.97 16.57 0.10
C LEU A 70 -6.67 15.21 -0.12
N SER A 71 -7.67 15.18 -0.96
CA SER A 71 -8.37 13.94 -1.31
C SER A 71 -7.42 12.92 -1.93
N ARG A 72 -6.61 13.37 -2.90
CA ARG A 72 -5.64 12.49 -3.54
C ARG A 72 -4.57 12.01 -2.56
N ALA A 73 -4.09 12.91 -1.70
CA ALA A 73 -3.10 12.57 -0.69
C ALA A 73 -3.65 11.54 0.30
N THR A 74 -4.90 11.68 0.70
CA THR A 74 -5.55 10.76 1.63
C THR A 74 -5.66 9.35 1.02
N GLU A 75 -6.11 9.27 -0.23
CA GLU A 75 -6.20 7.98 -0.94
C GLU A 75 -4.83 7.32 -1.06
N SER A 76 -3.84 8.10 -1.46
CA SER A 76 -2.49 7.59 -1.67
C SER A 76 -1.84 7.14 -0.36
N LEU A 77 -2.05 7.90 0.70
CA LEU A 77 -1.54 7.54 2.03
C LEU A 77 -2.17 6.23 2.51
N ALA A 78 -3.47 6.05 2.29
CA ALA A 78 -4.15 4.81 2.65
C ALA A 78 -3.54 3.61 1.90
N ASP A 79 -3.25 3.78 0.61
CA ASP A 79 -2.62 2.73 -0.19
C ASP A 79 -1.22 2.40 0.34
N VAL A 80 -0.41 3.41 0.60
CA VAL A 80 0.96 3.24 1.09
C VAL A 80 0.98 2.60 2.47
N LEU A 81 0.07 2.98 3.36
CA LEU A 81 -0.05 2.36 4.67
C LEU A 81 -0.39 0.88 4.57
N ARG A 82 -1.25 0.51 3.62
CA ARG A 82 -1.58 -0.89 3.38
C ARG A 82 -0.37 -1.67 2.89
N ILE A 83 0.41 -1.08 1.99
CA ILE A 83 1.65 -1.68 1.50
C ILE A 83 2.64 -1.87 2.65
N ALA A 84 2.82 -0.85 3.47
CA ALA A 84 3.74 -0.91 4.61
C ALA A 84 3.34 -2.01 5.58
N HIS A 85 2.05 -2.11 5.88
CA HIS A 85 1.53 -3.15 6.76
C HIS A 85 1.77 -4.54 6.15
N SER A 86 1.47 -4.69 4.87
CA SER A 86 1.67 -5.95 4.15
C SER A 86 3.14 -6.39 4.15
N ARG A 87 4.04 -5.45 3.87
CA ARG A 87 5.48 -5.73 3.85
C ARG A 87 6.02 -6.07 5.24
N GLY A 88 5.51 -5.41 6.27
CA GLY A 88 5.85 -5.74 7.64
C GLY A 88 5.48 -7.17 8.00
N LEU A 89 4.28 -7.60 7.61
CA LEU A 89 3.84 -8.98 7.84
C LEU A 89 4.72 -9.98 7.07
N ARG A 90 5.07 -9.66 5.81
CA ARG A 90 5.93 -10.53 5.01
C ARG A 90 7.35 -10.62 5.57
N THR A 91 7.88 -9.53 6.08
CA THR A 91 9.19 -9.51 6.72
C THR A 91 9.22 -10.42 7.94
N GLN A 92 8.17 -10.40 8.74
CA GLN A 92 8.04 -11.30 9.88
C GLN A 92 8.01 -12.76 9.45
N ARG A 93 7.35 -13.06 8.34
CA ARG A 93 7.31 -14.41 7.78
C ARG A 93 8.68 -14.88 7.33
N GLU A 94 9.46 -13.98 6.73
CA GLU A 94 10.76 -14.30 6.14
C GLU A 94 11.88 -14.35 7.16
N SER A 95 11.65 -13.84 8.37
CA SER A 95 12.66 -13.76 9.42
C SER A 95 12.18 -14.43 10.70
N PRO A 96 11.98 -15.75 10.67
CA PRO A 96 11.50 -16.47 11.86
C PRO A 96 12.45 -16.36 13.06
N GLU A 97 13.73 -16.11 12.83
CA GLU A 97 14.70 -15.91 13.90
C GLU A 97 14.39 -14.67 14.74
N ASN A 98 13.94 -13.61 14.11
CA ASN A 98 13.54 -12.40 14.81
C ASN A 98 12.31 -12.65 15.69
N ALA A 99 11.38 -13.44 15.21
CA ALA A 99 10.20 -13.81 15.98
C ALA A 99 10.59 -14.70 17.19
N ALA A 100 11.57 -15.57 17.00
CA ALA A 100 12.01 -16.48 18.07
C ALA A 100 12.80 -15.76 19.17
N GLN A 101 13.41 -14.65 18.89
CA GLN A 101 14.18 -13.87 19.86
C GLN A 101 13.34 -12.96 20.72
N ASN A 102 12.10 -12.81 20.37
CA ASN A 102 11.14 -12.02 21.14
C ASN A 102 10.32 -12.95 22.07
#